data_6378f9a632d3ca3fcb62562da0f32d40
#
_entry.id   6378f9a632d3ca3fcb62562da0f32d40
#
_cell.length_a   1.000
_cell.length_b   1.000
_cell.length_c   1.000
_cell.angle_alpha   90.00
_cell.angle_beta   90.00
_cell.angle_gamma   90.00
#
_symmetry.space_group_name_H-M   'P 1'
#
loop_
_entity.id
_entity.type
_entity.pdbx_description
1 polymer ?
#
loop_
_entity_poly.entity_id
_entity_poly.type
_entity_poly.pdbx_seq_one_letter_code
_entity_poly.pdbx_strand_id
1 'polypeptide(L)'
;FTSDNQTPDDLCEVSTYISDDKLFFFAEGTTRWTSTRHENNPYSTVSCYFVTEGDQPLRIATSQQTSSSSVSCAVITHHVVLDSDEAGFYEGGRELYDGHNFAEGNSHTFKLATPSIMPSGTANVDIAFAASSKTTTSVGIILNNAYKLPSISVSAYGSDESARESRKSYDIPTSRFAETNAFKFTVNPVATSRLNYIRIHYPRQLKATDAPYAFSPEMSGSLKLKIADATSHSQLWQIANGKNHTVRMQATLSKTDTLEANVADGTQRFVVFNDNQTYPSPAFLGVVGNQNLHADSLVQMVIIIPSDGKFLSEANRLAEAHRKHQNLNVRVVTAMQLYNEFSSGTPDASAYRRYLKMLYDRAATTADAPQY
;
A
#
# COMPACT_ATOMS: atom_id res chain seq x y z
N PHE A 1 -3.93 4.98 -5.30
CA PHE A 1 -4.78 3.86 -5.71
C PHE A 1 -6.17 3.96 -5.11
N THR A 2 -7.03 4.72 -5.71
CA THR A 2 -8.45 4.72 -5.37
C THR A 2 -9.23 4.38 -6.62
N SER A 3 -10.38 3.71 -6.48
CA SER A 3 -11.27 3.54 -7.61
C SER A 3 -11.76 4.91 -8.05
N ASP A 4 -11.89 5.14 -9.35
CA ASP A 4 -12.28 6.44 -9.92
C ASP A 4 -13.59 7.02 -9.34
N ASN A 5 -14.46 6.16 -8.81
CA ASN A 5 -15.75 6.55 -8.26
C ASN A 5 -15.72 6.96 -6.77
N GLN A 6 -14.59 6.79 -6.08
CA GLN A 6 -14.44 7.06 -4.65
C GLN A 6 -13.28 7.99 -4.30
N THR A 7 -12.55 8.49 -5.31
CA THR A 7 -11.43 9.40 -5.09
C THR A 7 -11.97 10.77 -4.67
N PRO A 8 -11.52 11.32 -3.53
CA PRO A 8 -11.79 12.72 -3.22
C PRO A 8 -11.29 13.60 -4.34
N ASP A 9 -12.05 14.64 -4.66
CA ASP A 9 -11.71 15.58 -5.73
C ASP A 9 -10.47 16.41 -5.40
N ASP A 10 -10.11 16.53 -4.11
CA ASP A 10 -8.98 17.29 -3.60
C ASP A 10 -8.29 16.55 -2.45
N LEU A 11 -7.14 17.07 -2.01
CA LEU A 11 -6.41 16.56 -0.84
C LEU A 11 -7.28 16.67 0.43
N CYS A 12 -7.20 15.65 1.26
CA CYS A 12 -7.89 15.62 2.54
C CYS A 12 -6.90 15.81 3.69
N GLU A 13 -7.29 16.60 4.69
CA GLU A 13 -6.50 16.76 5.89
C GLU A 13 -6.46 15.45 6.68
N VAL A 14 -5.27 15.05 7.10
CA VAL A 14 -5.04 13.86 7.93
C VAL A 14 -5.09 14.27 9.39
N SER A 15 -5.94 13.60 10.17
CA SER A 15 -6.05 13.88 11.60
C SER A 15 -4.79 13.47 12.36
N THR A 16 -4.40 14.29 13.34
CA THR A 16 -3.16 14.16 14.11
C THR A 16 -3.42 14.01 15.61
N TYR A 17 -2.51 13.36 16.30
CA TYR A 17 -2.52 13.19 17.76
C TYR A 17 -1.20 13.69 18.34
N ILE A 18 -1.26 14.42 19.45
CA ILE A 18 -0.08 14.88 20.17
C ILE A 18 0.01 14.10 21.47
N SER A 19 1.17 13.52 21.75
CA SER A 19 1.55 12.95 23.03
C SER A 19 2.94 13.46 23.37
N ASP A 20 3.07 14.11 24.51
CA ASP A 20 4.29 14.83 24.93
C ASP A 20 4.74 15.83 23.85
N ASP A 21 5.94 15.67 23.32
CA ASP A 21 6.54 16.48 22.26
C ASP A 21 6.42 15.87 20.86
N LYS A 22 5.65 14.78 20.73
CA LYS A 22 5.51 14.01 19.48
C LYS A 22 4.16 14.22 18.83
N LEU A 23 4.18 14.38 17.51
CA LEU A 23 2.98 14.40 16.68
C LEU A 23 2.88 13.09 15.93
N PHE A 24 1.75 12.40 16.11
CA PHE A 24 1.45 11.14 15.47
C PHE A 24 0.35 11.31 14.44
N PHE A 25 0.47 10.60 13.33
CA PHE A 25 -0.60 10.43 12.36
C PHE A 25 -0.50 9.04 11.73
N PHE A 26 -1.62 8.53 11.24
CA PHE A 26 -1.61 7.27 10.51
C PHE A 26 -1.30 7.53 9.05
N ALA A 27 -0.24 6.90 8.54
CA ALA A 27 0.19 6.97 7.15
C ALA A 27 0.06 5.60 6.48
N GLU A 28 -0.47 5.57 5.28
CA GLU A 28 -0.49 4.37 4.46
C GLU A 28 0.74 4.31 3.57
N GLY A 29 1.31 3.11 3.43
CA GLY A 29 2.38 2.83 2.48
C GLY A 29 1.87 2.69 1.05
N THR A 30 2.78 2.32 0.15
CA THR A 30 2.49 2.13 -1.28
C THR A 30 1.89 0.78 -1.62
N THR A 31 1.83 -0.14 -0.66
CA THR A 31 1.18 -1.44 -0.81
C THR A 31 -0.25 -1.38 -0.28
N ARG A 32 -1.20 -1.66 -1.15
CA ARG A 32 -2.62 -1.77 -0.80
C ARG A 32 -3.01 -3.23 -0.64
N TRP A 33 -3.88 -3.52 0.34
CA TRP A 33 -4.47 -4.83 0.53
C TRP A 33 -5.96 -4.81 0.18
N THR A 34 -6.36 -5.78 -0.64
CA THR A 34 -7.75 -6.21 -0.77
C THR A 34 -7.85 -7.57 -0.11
N SER A 35 -8.97 -7.95 0.47
CA SER A 35 -9.13 -9.14 1.33
C SER A 35 -8.02 -10.23 1.27
N THR A 36 -7.60 -10.66 0.10
CA THR A 36 -6.61 -11.74 -0.09
C THR A 36 -5.43 -11.37 -0.99
N ARG A 37 -5.39 -10.16 -1.53
CA ARG A 37 -4.35 -9.73 -2.48
C ARG A 37 -3.73 -8.42 -2.03
N HIS A 38 -2.44 -8.29 -2.32
CA HIS A 38 -1.73 -7.04 -2.24
C HIS A 38 -1.53 -6.48 -3.66
N GLU A 39 -1.41 -5.17 -3.73
CA GLU A 39 -1.09 -4.43 -4.95
C GLU A 39 -0.08 -3.35 -4.58
N ASN A 40 1.10 -3.39 -5.17
CA ASN A 40 2.09 -2.33 -5.04
C ASN A 40 1.79 -1.19 -6.00
N ASN A 41 2.12 0.04 -5.60
CA ASN A 41 2.14 1.13 -6.55
C ASN A 41 3.28 0.90 -7.57
N PRO A 42 2.98 0.73 -8.86
CA PRO A 42 4.01 0.40 -9.86
C PRO A 42 4.92 1.58 -10.21
N TYR A 43 4.64 2.78 -9.69
CA TYR A 43 5.36 4.01 -10.02
C TYR A 43 6.20 4.56 -8.87
N SER A 44 5.94 4.13 -7.64
CA SER A 44 6.64 4.64 -6.47
C SER A 44 6.62 3.67 -5.30
N THR A 45 7.72 3.55 -4.60
CA THR A 45 7.86 2.84 -3.33
C THR A 45 7.64 3.76 -2.11
N VAL A 46 7.31 5.05 -2.35
CA VAL A 46 7.16 6.08 -1.31
C VAL A 46 5.79 6.71 -1.41
N SER A 47 5.12 6.90 -0.26
CA SER A 47 3.93 7.75 -0.12
C SER A 47 4.33 9.11 0.42
N CYS A 48 3.70 10.18 -0.09
CA CYS A 48 4.00 11.55 0.30
C CYS A 48 2.84 12.18 1.06
N TYR A 49 3.18 13.06 2.00
CA TYR A 49 2.24 13.87 2.77
C TYR A 49 2.70 15.32 2.75
N PHE A 50 1.75 16.24 2.68
CA PHE A 50 2.03 17.68 2.75
C PHE A 50 1.83 18.17 4.19
N VAL A 51 2.73 19.02 4.66
CA VAL A 51 2.62 19.69 5.96
C VAL A 51 2.50 21.17 5.71
N THR A 52 1.51 21.79 6.32
CA THR A 52 1.29 23.24 6.29
C THR A 52 0.91 23.75 7.68
N GLU A 53 1.08 25.02 7.93
CA GLU A 53 0.58 25.69 9.13
C GLU A 53 -0.91 26.02 8.96
N GLY A 54 -1.66 25.90 10.05
CA GLY A 54 -3.09 26.22 10.06
C GLY A 54 -3.57 26.54 11.47
N ASP A 55 -4.58 27.40 11.57
CA ASP A 55 -5.12 27.88 12.86
C ASP A 55 -5.90 26.82 13.63
N GLN A 56 -6.50 25.85 12.92
CA GLN A 56 -7.36 24.81 13.49
C GLN A 56 -7.00 23.43 12.91
N PRO A 57 -5.84 22.87 13.25
CA PRO A 57 -5.43 21.58 12.72
C PRO A 57 -6.36 20.47 13.21
N LEU A 58 -6.69 19.54 12.31
CA LEU A 58 -7.55 18.41 12.60
C LEU A 58 -6.87 17.47 13.63
N ARG A 59 -7.56 17.26 14.74
CA ARG A 59 -7.07 16.38 15.82
C ARG A 59 -7.88 15.10 15.91
N ILE A 60 -7.20 14.01 16.27
CA ILE A 60 -7.83 12.72 16.53
C ILE A 60 -8.67 12.84 17.81
N ALA A 61 -9.99 12.77 17.65
CA ALA A 61 -10.92 12.75 18.76
C ALA A 61 -11.01 11.36 19.39
N THR A 62 -11.36 11.28 20.68
CA THR A 62 -11.70 10.02 21.30
C THR A 62 -13.14 9.63 20.95
N SER A 63 -13.34 8.39 20.55
CA SER A 63 -14.68 7.85 20.23
C SER A 63 -15.59 7.89 21.47
N GLN A 64 -16.89 7.99 21.25
CA GLN A 64 -17.85 7.73 22.32
C GLN A 64 -17.82 6.25 22.72
N GLN A 65 -18.18 5.97 23.96
CA GLN A 65 -18.25 4.60 24.45
C GLN A 65 -19.33 3.82 23.69
N THR A 66 -18.91 2.73 23.06
CA THR A 66 -19.81 1.80 22.39
C THR A 66 -20.41 0.83 23.41
N SER A 67 -21.65 0.41 23.18
CA SER A 67 -22.32 -0.61 24.02
C SER A 67 -21.45 -1.87 24.11
N SER A 68 -21.47 -2.51 25.28
CA SER A 68 -20.71 -3.74 25.51
C SER A 68 -21.22 -4.86 24.59
N SER A 69 -20.29 -5.53 23.92
CA SER A 69 -20.57 -6.74 23.14
C SER A 69 -20.16 -8.01 23.88
N SER A 70 -20.95 -9.06 23.74
CA SER A 70 -20.60 -10.41 24.24
C SER A 70 -19.63 -11.14 23.33
N VAL A 71 -19.53 -10.71 22.05
CA VAL A 71 -18.60 -11.29 21.07
C VAL A 71 -17.23 -10.70 21.31
N SER A 72 -16.21 -11.54 21.51
CA SER A 72 -14.83 -11.09 21.73
C SER A 72 -13.95 -11.53 20.57
N CYS A 73 -13.00 -10.65 20.20
CA CYS A 73 -11.98 -10.92 19.20
C CYS A 73 -10.59 -10.68 19.81
N ALA A 74 -9.79 -11.73 19.89
CA ALA A 74 -8.38 -11.70 20.34
C ALA A 74 -7.42 -12.25 19.28
N VAL A 75 -7.95 -12.83 18.20
CA VAL A 75 -7.21 -13.41 17.07
C VAL A 75 -7.85 -12.94 15.79
N ILE A 76 -7.01 -12.54 14.84
CA ILE A 76 -7.42 -12.07 13.53
C ILE A 76 -6.71 -12.87 12.43
N THR A 77 -7.23 -12.85 11.22
CA THR A 77 -6.44 -13.21 10.05
C THR A 77 -5.57 -12.00 9.68
N HIS A 78 -4.25 -12.16 9.78
CA HIS A 78 -3.28 -11.15 9.40
C HIS A 78 -2.54 -11.57 8.13
N HIS A 79 -1.96 -10.60 7.46
CA HIS A 79 -1.23 -10.82 6.22
C HIS A 79 0.12 -10.11 6.24
N VAL A 80 1.10 -10.76 5.61
CA VAL A 80 2.43 -10.21 5.35
C VAL A 80 2.83 -10.58 3.93
N VAL A 81 3.68 -9.77 3.33
CA VAL A 81 4.22 -10.03 1.99
C VAL A 81 5.69 -9.66 1.91
N LEU A 82 6.42 -10.47 1.19
CA LEU A 82 7.72 -10.14 0.61
C LEU A 82 7.50 -10.00 -0.89
N ASP A 83 7.65 -8.80 -1.40
CA ASP A 83 7.49 -8.43 -2.79
C ASP A 83 8.42 -7.26 -3.08
N SER A 84 9.53 -7.55 -3.77
CA SER A 84 10.59 -6.61 -4.11
C SER A 84 10.57 -6.37 -5.61
N ASP A 85 10.16 -5.19 -6.02
CA ASP A 85 10.05 -4.79 -7.42
C ASP A 85 11.37 -4.18 -7.92
N GLU A 86 12.42 -5.01 -8.09
CA GLU A 86 13.78 -4.53 -8.37
C GLU A 86 14.26 -4.83 -9.80
N ALA A 87 13.79 -5.91 -10.41
CA ALA A 87 14.34 -6.39 -11.67
C ALA A 87 13.29 -6.96 -12.62
N GLY A 88 13.45 -6.69 -13.92
CA GLY A 88 12.67 -7.31 -14.99
C GLY A 88 13.42 -8.45 -15.67
N PHE A 89 12.73 -9.17 -16.57
CA PHE A 89 13.35 -10.13 -17.50
C PHE A 89 13.84 -9.47 -18.80
N TYR A 90 13.43 -8.22 -19.02
CA TYR A 90 13.86 -7.36 -20.14
C TYR A 90 13.73 -5.89 -19.70
N GLU A 91 14.26 -4.98 -20.50
CA GLU A 91 14.12 -3.55 -20.26
C GLU A 91 12.69 -3.09 -20.56
N GLY A 92 11.97 -2.69 -19.51
CA GLY A 92 10.58 -2.21 -19.59
C GLY A 92 9.56 -3.22 -19.05
N GLY A 93 8.29 -2.83 -19.11
CA GLY A 93 7.18 -3.59 -18.55
C GLY A 93 6.74 -3.07 -17.20
N ARG A 94 5.60 -3.58 -16.73
CA ARG A 94 4.98 -3.18 -15.47
C ARG A 94 5.32 -4.13 -14.32
N GLU A 95 5.53 -5.40 -14.64
CA GLU A 95 5.80 -6.45 -13.67
C GLU A 95 7.29 -6.50 -13.39
N LEU A 96 7.67 -6.28 -12.16
CA LEU A 96 9.02 -6.42 -11.65
C LEU A 96 9.09 -7.59 -10.66
N TYR A 97 10.29 -8.01 -10.35
CA TYR A 97 10.57 -9.18 -9.54
C TYR A 97 11.72 -8.89 -8.58
N ASP A 98 11.95 -9.78 -7.62
CA ASP A 98 13.09 -9.71 -6.73
C ASP A 98 14.43 -9.63 -7.48
N GLY A 99 15.38 -8.88 -6.93
CA GLY A 99 16.69 -8.66 -7.53
C GLY A 99 17.54 -9.92 -7.71
N HIS A 100 17.30 -10.98 -6.90
CA HIS A 100 18.07 -12.20 -7.00
C HIS A 100 17.76 -13.01 -8.27
N ASN A 101 18.81 -13.33 -9.04
CA ASN A 101 18.71 -14.16 -10.23
C ASN A 101 19.25 -15.57 -9.97
N PHE A 102 18.40 -16.59 -10.07
CA PHE A 102 18.79 -17.98 -9.87
C PHE A 102 19.70 -18.55 -10.97
N ALA A 103 19.96 -17.83 -12.04
CA ALA A 103 21.01 -18.20 -13.01
C ALA A 103 22.42 -18.05 -12.42
N GLU A 104 22.61 -17.20 -11.42
CA GLU A 104 23.88 -16.95 -10.74
C GLU A 104 24.16 -17.94 -9.60
N GLY A 105 23.14 -18.71 -9.21
CA GLY A 105 23.21 -19.74 -8.18
C GLY A 105 21.84 -20.39 -7.99
N ASN A 106 21.75 -21.70 -8.10
CA ASN A 106 20.49 -22.41 -8.15
C ASN A 106 19.66 -22.39 -6.85
N SER A 107 20.13 -21.74 -5.79
CA SER A 107 19.47 -21.73 -4.48
C SER A 107 19.62 -20.39 -3.78
N HIS A 108 18.51 -19.90 -3.23
CA HIS A 108 18.47 -18.68 -2.41
C HIS A 108 17.47 -18.83 -1.26
N THR A 109 17.66 -18.05 -0.19
CA THR A 109 16.78 -18.09 0.99
C THR A 109 16.20 -16.70 1.25
N PHE A 110 14.88 -16.62 1.15
CA PHE A 110 14.12 -15.45 1.52
C PHE A 110 13.64 -15.55 2.96
N LYS A 111 13.58 -14.43 3.67
CA LYS A 111 13.11 -14.37 5.06
C LYS A 111 11.88 -13.49 5.17
N LEU A 112 10.88 -13.96 5.90
CA LEU A 112 9.63 -13.22 6.15
C LEU A 112 9.16 -13.45 7.58
N ALA A 113 8.86 -12.37 8.30
CA ALA A 113 8.35 -12.44 9.66
C ALA A 113 6.83 -12.71 9.69
N THR A 114 6.40 -13.52 10.66
CA THR A 114 4.99 -13.73 11.00
C THR A 114 4.78 -13.47 12.50
N PRO A 115 4.83 -12.18 12.91
CA PRO A 115 4.78 -11.84 14.34
C PRO A 115 3.47 -12.30 14.99
N SER A 116 3.57 -12.78 16.21
CA SER A 116 2.43 -13.23 17.03
C SER A 116 1.55 -14.30 16.36
N ILE A 117 2.13 -15.13 15.47
CA ILE A 117 1.42 -16.24 14.84
C ILE A 117 0.87 -17.19 15.90
N MET A 118 -0.38 -17.60 15.74
CA MET A 118 -0.98 -18.59 16.65
C MET A 118 -0.27 -19.95 16.51
N PRO A 119 0.03 -20.65 17.62
CA PRO A 119 0.72 -21.94 17.58
C PRO A 119 -0.12 -23.05 16.94
N SER A 120 -1.44 -22.85 16.86
CA SER A 120 -2.38 -23.78 16.26
C SER A 120 -3.23 -23.09 15.22
N GLY A 121 -3.45 -23.74 14.09
CA GLY A 121 -4.20 -23.23 12.95
C GLY A 121 -3.50 -23.51 11.63
N THR A 122 -3.95 -22.87 10.59
CA THR A 122 -3.42 -23.00 9.24
C THR A 122 -3.04 -21.60 8.71
N ALA A 123 -1.86 -21.50 8.13
CA ALA A 123 -1.43 -20.34 7.35
C ALA A 123 -1.56 -20.68 5.86
N ASN A 124 -2.12 -19.76 5.10
CA ASN A 124 -2.14 -19.86 3.64
C ASN A 124 -0.95 -19.07 3.07
N VAL A 125 -0.12 -19.74 2.28
CA VAL A 125 1.08 -19.16 1.67
C VAL A 125 0.94 -19.16 0.15
N ASP A 126 0.85 -17.98 -0.45
CA ASP A 126 0.86 -17.81 -1.90
C ASP A 126 2.25 -17.42 -2.37
N ILE A 127 2.74 -18.12 -3.38
CA ILE A 127 4.05 -17.86 -3.98
C ILE A 127 3.88 -17.70 -5.49
N ALA A 128 4.40 -16.59 -6.02
CA ALA A 128 4.53 -16.34 -7.45
C ALA A 128 6.01 -16.36 -7.83
N PHE A 129 6.35 -17.14 -8.84
CA PHE A 129 7.71 -17.33 -9.29
C PHE A 129 7.78 -17.39 -10.82
N ALA A 130 8.72 -16.66 -11.41
CA ALA A 130 8.86 -16.56 -12.85
C ALA A 130 10.21 -17.11 -13.32
N ALA A 131 10.21 -17.70 -14.53
CA ALA A 131 11.41 -18.22 -15.18
C ALA A 131 11.43 -17.89 -16.67
N SER A 132 12.61 -17.48 -17.14
CA SER A 132 12.96 -17.33 -18.55
C SER A 132 13.69 -18.60 -18.98
N SER A 133 12.96 -19.61 -19.43
CA SER A 133 13.49 -20.91 -19.81
C SER A 133 12.72 -21.51 -21.01
N LYS A 134 13.44 -22.12 -21.93
CA LYS A 134 12.86 -22.89 -23.06
C LYS A 134 12.43 -24.31 -22.67
N THR A 135 12.69 -24.70 -21.41
CA THR A 135 12.23 -25.97 -20.83
C THR A 135 11.51 -25.70 -19.52
N THR A 136 10.65 -26.63 -19.12
CA THR A 136 9.96 -26.53 -17.84
C THR A 136 10.95 -26.46 -16.68
N THR A 137 10.78 -25.47 -15.81
CA THR A 137 11.61 -25.26 -14.62
C THR A 137 10.87 -25.70 -13.36
N SER A 138 11.49 -26.52 -12.55
CA SER A 138 10.96 -26.95 -11.24
C SER A 138 11.60 -26.15 -10.12
N VAL A 139 10.77 -25.59 -9.24
CA VAL A 139 11.20 -24.79 -8.10
C VAL A 139 10.86 -25.54 -6.82
N GLY A 140 11.87 -26.10 -6.16
CA GLY A 140 11.76 -26.74 -4.86
C GLY A 140 11.79 -25.70 -3.75
N ILE A 141 10.97 -25.88 -2.70
CA ILE A 141 10.86 -24.94 -1.59
C ILE A 141 10.92 -25.70 -0.27
N ILE A 142 11.76 -25.22 0.66
CA ILE A 142 11.87 -25.74 2.01
C ILE A 142 11.67 -24.60 3.01
N LEU A 143 10.67 -24.73 3.87
CA LEU A 143 10.40 -23.79 4.96
C LEU A 143 11.19 -24.22 6.22
N ASN A 144 11.91 -23.27 6.82
CA ASN A 144 12.65 -23.41 8.08
C ASN A 144 13.59 -24.64 8.11
N ASN A 145 14.22 -24.94 6.97
CA ASN A 145 15.13 -26.07 6.77
C ASN A 145 14.54 -27.46 7.05
N ALA A 146 13.25 -27.58 7.30
CA ALA A 146 12.62 -28.83 7.73
C ALA A 146 11.37 -29.20 6.90
N TYR A 147 10.54 -28.25 6.56
CA TYR A 147 9.25 -28.52 5.94
C TYR A 147 9.31 -28.32 4.42
N LYS A 148 9.31 -29.43 3.67
CA LYS A 148 9.35 -29.41 2.22
C LYS A 148 7.95 -29.16 1.66
N LEU A 149 7.80 -28.12 0.83
CA LEU A 149 6.58 -27.81 0.09
C LEU A 149 6.57 -28.55 -1.27
N PRO A 150 5.39 -28.87 -1.81
CA PRO A 150 5.27 -29.34 -3.19
C PRO A 150 5.85 -28.28 -4.15
N SER A 151 6.70 -28.68 -5.08
CA SER A 151 7.39 -27.78 -6.00
C SER A 151 6.42 -26.97 -6.89
N ILE A 152 6.88 -25.80 -7.31
CA ILE A 152 6.23 -25.00 -8.36
C ILE A 152 6.82 -25.45 -9.70
N SER A 153 5.96 -25.64 -10.70
CA SER A 153 6.37 -25.91 -12.07
C SER A 153 6.11 -24.70 -12.93
N VAL A 154 7.15 -24.12 -13.51
CA VAL A 154 7.07 -23.01 -14.45
C VAL A 154 7.27 -23.54 -15.84
N SER A 155 6.27 -23.42 -16.69
CA SER A 155 6.32 -23.91 -18.08
C SER A 155 7.33 -23.11 -18.91
N ALA A 156 7.86 -23.73 -19.97
CA ALA A 156 8.65 -23.03 -20.99
C ALA A 156 7.90 -21.83 -21.56
N TYR A 157 8.61 -20.73 -21.81
CA TYR A 157 8.02 -19.56 -22.45
C TYR A 157 7.92 -19.72 -23.99
N GLY A 158 6.92 -19.05 -24.60
CA GLY A 158 6.66 -19.06 -26.05
C GLY A 158 7.60 -18.15 -26.83
N SER A 159 7.34 -18.02 -28.15
CA SER A 159 8.17 -17.23 -29.09
C SER A 159 8.11 -15.72 -28.76
N ASP A 160 6.96 -15.25 -28.29
CA ASP A 160 6.65 -13.83 -28.09
C ASP A 160 6.69 -13.41 -26.60
N GLU A 161 7.22 -14.28 -25.76
CA GLU A 161 7.35 -14.07 -24.30
C GLU A 161 8.84 -14.00 -23.91
N SER A 162 9.14 -13.29 -22.85
CA SER A 162 10.50 -13.25 -22.26
C SER A 162 10.65 -14.16 -21.05
N ALA A 163 9.54 -14.44 -20.36
CA ALA A 163 9.46 -15.32 -19.20
C ALA A 163 8.01 -15.79 -19.01
N ARG A 164 7.84 -16.82 -18.18
CA ARG A 164 6.52 -17.21 -17.65
C ARG A 164 6.53 -17.21 -16.15
N GLU A 165 5.37 -16.91 -15.57
CA GLU A 165 5.11 -16.98 -14.16
C GLU A 165 4.19 -18.15 -13.83
N SER A 166 4.43 -18.77 -12.68
CA SER A 166 3.53 -19.72 -12.05
C SER A 166 3.25 -19.32 -10.62
N ARG A 167 2.01 -19.49 -10.20
CA ARG A 167 1.53 -19.19 -8.84
C ARG A 167 1.08 -20.46 -8.18
N LYS A 168 1.37 -20.59 -6.87
CA LYS A 168 0.93 -21.75 -6.09
C LYS A 168 0.64 -21.34 -4.67
N SER A 169 -0.52 -21.82 -4.18
CA SER A 169 -0.95 -21.67 -2.79
C SER A 169 -0.70 -22.93 -2.01
N TYR A 170 -0.37 -22.76 -0.72
CA TYR A 170 -0.10 -23.87 0.22
C TYR A 170 -0.81 -23.57 1.53
N ASP A 171 -1.55 -24.54 2.03
CA ASP A 171 -2.07 -24.53 3.40
C ASP A 171 -1.08 -25.25 4.31
N ILE A 172 -0.46 -24.52 5.23
CA ILE A 172 0.62 -25.01 6.07
C ILE A 172 0.21 -24.87 7.54
N PRO A 173 0.32 -25.93 8.35
CA PRO A 173 0.08 -25.81 9.79
C PRO A 173 0.97 -24.73 10.42
N THR A 174 0.38 -23.86 11.23
CA THR A 174 1.13 -22.75 11.86
C THR A 174 2.25 -23.23 12.78
N SER A 175 2.19 -24.46 13.28
CA SER A 175 3.27 -25.12 14.04
C SER A 175 4.58 -25.28 13.24
N ARG A 176 4.57 -25.05 11.92
CA ARG A 176 5.77 -25.06 11.07
C ARG A 176 6.45 -23.71 10.96
N PHE A 177 5.80 -22.67 11.46
CA PHE A 177 6.30 -21.31 11.44
C PHE A 177 7.01 -20.94 12.73
N ALA A 178 7.91 -19.98 12.62
CA ALA A 178 8.53 -19.25 13.70
C ALA A 178 8.18 -17.77 13.56
N GLU A 179 8.65 -16.91 14.43
CA GLU A 179 8.47 -15.47 14.29
C GLU A 179 9.13 -14.91 13.02
N THR A 180 10.27 -15.46 12.64
CA THR A 180 10.92 -15.21 11.34
C THR A 180 11.11 -16.54 10.62
N ASN A 181 10.65 -16.59 9.39
CA ASN A 181 10.63 -17.80 8.58
C ASN A 181 11.60 -17.71 7.42
N ALA A 182 12.31 -18.80 7.15
CA ALA A 182 13.25 -18.93 6.04
C ALA A 182 12.65 -19.84 4.96
N PHE A 183 12.42 -19.30 3.78
CA PHE A 183 11.97 -20.02 2.59
C PHE A 183 13.18 -20.23 1.69
N LYS A 184 13.72 -21.44 1.65
CA LYS A 184 14.82 -21.80 0.74
C LYS A 184 14.27 -22.31 -0.56
N PHE A 185 14.57 -21.60 -1.64
CA PHE A 185 14.23 -21.97 -3.02
C PHE A 185 15.39 -22.67 -3.69
N THR A 186 15.10 -23.65 -4.54
CA THR A 186 16.09 -24.34 -5.37
C THR A 186 15.48 -24.56 -6.76
N VAL A 187 16.17 -24.11 -7.80
CA VAL A 187 15.70 -24.11 -9.18
C VAL A 187 16.40 -25.19 -10.02
N ASN A 188 15.64 -25.99 -10.75
CA ASN A 188 16.17 -27.03 -11.65
C ASN A 188 15.30 -27.19 -12.92
N PRO A 189 15.86 -27.15 -14.16
CA PRO A 189 17.25 -26.75 -14.45
C PRO A 189 17.53 -25.31 -14.08
N VAL A 190 18.79 -24.95 -13.91
CA VAL A 190 19.23 -23.58 -13.67
C VAL A 190 18.83 -22.70 -14.86
N ALA A 191 18.15 -21.62 -14.59
CA ALA A 191 17.68 -20.67 -15.59
C ALA A 191 17.58 -19.28 -14.98
N THR A 192 17.59 -18.23 -15.80
CA THR A 192 17.20 -16.89 -15.37
C THR A 192 15.80 -16.96 -14.79
N SER A 193 15.72 -16.80 -13.48
CA SER A 193 14.44 -16.90 -12.78
C SER A 193 14.47 -16.10 -11.50
N ARG A 194 13.28 -15.64 -11.08
CA ARG A 194 13.13 -14.67 -9.99
C ARG A 194 11.86 -14.95 -9.21
N LEU A 195 11.91 -14.65 -7.91
CA LEU A 195 10.72 -14.58 -7.09
C LEU A 195 9.93 -13.31 -7.50
N ASN A 196 8.61 -13.43 -7.63
CA ASN A 196 7.73 -12.28 -7.66
C ASN A 196 7.37 -11.94 -6.20
N TYR A 197 6.61 -12.80 -5.53
CA TYR A 197 6.30 -12.57 -4.13
C TYR A 197 6.13 -13.86 -3.30
N ILE A 198 6.25 -13.70 -1.98
CA ILE A 198 5.73 -14.62 -0.97
C ILE A 198 4.72 -13.86 -0.13
N ARG A 199 3.46 -14.27 -0.15
CA ARG A 199 2.38 -13.70 0.65
C ARG A 199 1.86 -14.74 1.62
N ILE A 200 1.66 -14.34 2.89
CA ILE A 200 1.21 -15.24 3.94
C ILE A 200 -0.01 -14.62 4.62
N HIS A 201 -1.10 -15.38 4.68
CA HIS A 201 -2.27 -15.11 5.53
C HIS A 201 -2.23 -16.09 6.69
N TYR A 202 -2.30 -15.61 7.93
CA TYR A 202 -2.16 -16.44 9.10
C TYR A 202 -2.98 -15.94 10.29
N PRO A 203 -3.41 -16.84 11.20
CA PRO A 203 -4.05 -16.44 12.44
C PRO A 203 -3.01 -15.77 13.36
N ARG A 204 -3.25 -14.49 13.68
CA ARG A 204 -2.40 -13.67 14.54
C ARG A 204 -3.12 -13.33 15.82
N GLN A 205 -2.48 -13.50 16.96
CA GLN A 205 -2.94 -12.96 18.22
C GLN A 205 -2.85 -11.42 18.20
N LEU A 206 -3.90 -10.75 18.65
CA LEU A 206 -3.86 -9.31 18.86
C LEU A 206 -2.96 -8.99 20.05
N LYS A 207 -1.85 -8.29 19.80
CA LYS A 207 -0.90 -7.85 20.81
C LYS A 207 -0.48 -6.42 20.57
N ALA A 208 -0.29 -5.65 21.65
CA ALA A 208 0.37 -4.35 21.62
C ALA A 208 1.89 -4.58 21.57
N THR A 209 2.43 -4.76 20.39
CA THR A 209 3.87 -4.99 20.15
C THR A 209 4.61 -3.66 19.96
N ASP A 210 5.95 -3.70 19.89
CA ASP A 210 6.76 -2.51 19.63
C ASP A 210 6.52 -1.93 18.23
N ALA A 211 6.19 -2.76 17.24
CA ALA A 211 5.87 -2.33 15.89
C ALA A 211 4.35 -2.13 15.72
N PRO A 212 3.87 -0.98 15.25
CA PRO A 212 2.47 -0.75 14.96
C PRO A 212 2.02 -1.61 13.77
N TYR A 213 0.80 -2.09 13.82
CA TYR A 213 0.19 -2.79 12.69
C TYR A 213 -1.29 -2.44 12.55
N ALA A 214 -1.71 -2.31 11.30
CA ALA A 214 -3.11 -2.15 10.96
C ALA A 214 -3.77 -3.52 10.77
N PHE A 215 -5.04 -3.64 11.17
CA PHE A 215 -5.81 -4.88 11.06
C PHE A 215 -7.30 -4.61 10.92
N SER A 216 -8.02 -5.59 10.40
CA SER A 216 -9.48 -5.66 10.46
C SER A 216 -9.88 -7.02 11.07
N PRO A 217 -10.79 -7.07 12.03
CA PRO A 217 -11.33 -8.33 12.52
C PRO A 217 -12.13 -9.10 11.46
N GLU A 218 -12.62 -8.42 10.42
CA GLU A 218 -13.46 -8.98 9.34
C GLU A 218 -14.74 -9.65 9.87
N MET A 219 -15.24 -9.17 11.01
CA MET A 219 -16.45 -9.66 11.68
C MET A 219 -17.52 -8.57 11.63
N SER A 220 -18.66 -8.83 11.01
CA SER A 220 -19.78 -7.88 10.99
C SER A 220 -20.40 -7.68 12.37
N GLY A 221 -20.82 -6.45 12.65
CA GLY A 221 -21.47 -6.06 13.90
C GLY A 221 -20.52 -5.73 15.04
N SER A 222 -21.10 -5.45 16.20
CA SER A 222 -20.36 -5.02 17.37
C SER A 222 -19.56 -6.16 18.02
N LEU A 223 -18.33 -5.87 18.43
CA LEU A 223 -17.47 -6.81 19.12
C LEU A 223 -16.57 -6.12 20.16
N LYS A 224 -16.00 -6.92 21.05
CA LYS A 224 -14.98 -6.49 22.00
C LYS A 224 -13.60 -6.96 21.54
N LEU A 225 -12.74 -6.02 21.19
CA LEU A 225 -11.33 -6.29 20.92
C LEU A 225 -10.60 -6.57 22.22
N LYS A 226 -9.75 -7.59 22.24
CA LYS A 226 -8.86 -7.94 23.35
C LYS A 226 -7.43 -7.99 22.83
N ILE A 227 -6.63 -7.01 23.22
CA ILE A 227 -5.25 -6.85 22.76
C ILE A 227 -4.33 -7.14 23.95
N ALA A 228 -3.60 -8.24 23.89
CA ALA A 228 -2.69 -8.69 24.92
C ALA A 228 -1.38 -7.88 24.95
N ASP A 229 -0.61 -8.03 26.01
CA ASP A 229 0.70 -7.39 26.24
C ASP A 229 0.62 -5.85 26.10
N ALA A 230 -0.48 -5.26 26.58
CA ALA A 230 -0.75 -3.84 26.52
C ALA A 230 -0.24 -3.12 27.78
N THR A 231 0.08 -1.84 27.62
CA THR A 231 0.50 -0.94 28.70
C THR A 231 -0.42 0.27 28.78
N SER A 232 -0.20 1.15 29.75
CA SER A 232 -0.90 2.44 29.83
C SER A 232 -0.65 3.37 28.63
N HIS A 233 0.39 3.07 27.83
CA HIS A 233 0.75 3.79 26.62
C HIS A 233 0.17 3.18 25.35
N SER A 234 -0.52 2.04 25.46
CA SER A 234 -1.11 1.38 24.30
C SER A 234 -2.33 2.14 23.80
N GLN A 235 -2.31 2.45 22.51
CA GLN A 235 -3.36 3.17 21.80
C GLN A 235 -4.03 2.25 20.79
N LEU A 236 -5.35 2.37 20.67
CA LEU A 236 -6.12 1.75 19.60
C LEU A 236 -6.84 2.83 18.83
N TRP A 237 -6.56 2.95 17.54
CA TRP A 237 -7.26 3.87 16.66
C TRP A 237 -8.06 3.11 15.61
N GLN A 238 -9.29 3.59 15.34
CA GLN A 238 -10.04 3.22 14.15
C GLN A 238 -9.60 4.12 13.01
N ILE A 239 -9.09 3.51 11.94
CA ILE A 239 -8.53 4.23 10.79
C ILE A 239 -9.66 4.77 9.92
N ALA A 240 -9.53 5.99 9.47
CA ALA A 240 -10.48 6.63 8.56
C ALA A 240 -10.56 5.91 7.21
N ASN A 241 -11.75 5.89 6.64
CA ASN A 241 -11.99 5.50 5.25
C ASN A 241 -12.48 6.73 4.47
N GLY A 242 -11.71 7.16 3.47
CA GLY A 242 -12.03 8.33 2.65
C GLY A 242 -12.08 9.63 3.45
N LYS A 243 -13.25 10.28 3.48
CA LYS A 243 -13.47 11.56 4.20
C LYS A 243 -13.70 11.40 5.71
N ASN A 244 -13.81 10.17 6.22
CA ASN A 244 -13.94 9.94 7.65
C ASN A 244 -12.58 10.18 8.33
N HIS A 245 -12.62 10.63 9.56
CA HIS A 245 -11.42 10.92 10.31
C HIS A 245 -11.04 9.74 11.21
N THR A 246 -9.74 9.51 11.38
CA THR A 246 -9.23 8.56 12.37
C THR A 246 -9.68 8.98 13.76
N VAL A 247 -10.16 8.03 14.55
CA VAL A 247 -10.60 8.26 15.93
C VAL A 247 -9.87 7.32 16.88
N ARG A 248 -9.53 7.84 18.07
CA ARG A 248 -8.98 7.04 19.16
C ARG A 248 -10.12 6.28 19.83
N MET A 249 -9.99 4.96 19.91
CA MET A 249 -10.99 4.14 20.59
C MET A 249 -10.89 4.29 22.10
N GLN A 250 -12.03 4.42 22.77
CA GLN A 250 -12.09 4.33 24.22
C GLN A 250 -11.85 2.87 24.63
N ALA A 251 -10.81 2.65 25.44
CA ALA A 251 -10.37 1.31 25.84
C ALA A 251 -10.03 1.28 27.33
N THR A 252 -10.10 0.10 27.93
CA THR A 252 -9.78 -0.14 29.33
C THR A 252 -8.63 -1.14 29.42
N LEU A 253 -7.59 -0.79 30.16
CA LEU A 253 -6.49 -1.70 30.47
C LEU A 253 -6.88 -2.58 31.68
N SER A 254 -6.87 -3.88 31.48
CA SER A 254 -7.15 -4.86 32.54
C SER A 254 -5.93 -5.09 33.45
N LYS A 255 -6.14 -5.78 34.56
CA LYS A 255 -5.06 -6.18 35.46
C LYS A 255 -4.12 -7.24 34.87
N THR A 256 -4.50 -7.85 33.75
CA THR A 256 -3.72 -8.88 33.01
C THR A 256 -3.10 -8.30 31.75
N ASP A 257 -2.78 -7.01 31.74
CA ASP A 257 -2.14 -6.30 30.62
C ASP A 257 -2.86 -6.52 29.27
N THR A 258 -4.19 -6.54 29.33
CA THR A 258 -5.05 -6.64 28.15
C THR A 258 -5.81 -5.34 27.94
N LEU A 259 -5.65 -4.71 26.79
CA LEU A 259 -6.45 -3.56 26.37
C LEU A 259 -7.77 -4.06 25.79
N GLU A 260 -8.88 -3.69 26.42
CA GLU A 260 -10.23 -4.04 25.97
C GLU A 260 -10.95 -2.81 25.40
N ALA A 261 -11.47 -2.93 24.19
CA ALA A 261 -12.25 -1.89 23.53
C ALA A 261 -13.49 -2.47 22.86
N ASN A 262 -14.65 -1.85 23.09
CA ASN A 262 -15.86 -2.17 22.34
C ASN A 262 -15.89 -1.37 21.04
N VAL A 263 -16.13 -2.03 19.92
CA VAL A 263 -16.26 -1.44 18.59
C VAL A 263 -17.63 -1.74 18.01
N ALA A 264 -18.20 -0.79 17.29
CA ALA A 264 -19.55 -0.90 16.75
C ALA A 264 -19.62 -1.85 15.55
N ASP A 265 -18.52 -1.95 14.80
CA ASP A 265 -18.43 -2.78 13.60
C ASP A 265 -17.01 -3.31 13.41
N GLY A 266 -16.85 -4.62 13.45
CA GLY A 266 -15.58 -5.31 13.27
C GLY A 266 -15.12 -5.42 11.82
N THR A 267 -15.84 -4.88 10.85
CA THR A 267 -15.36 -4.73 9.46
C THR A 267 -14.48 -3.51 9.26
N GLN A 268 -14.43 -2.62 10.26
CA GLN A 268 -13.57 -1.44 10.25
C GLN A 268 -12.10 -1.82 10.41
N ARG A 269 -11.23 -0.91 9.99
CA ARG A 269 -9.77 -1.05 10.16
C ARG A 269 -9.33 -0.36 11.43
N PHE A 270 -8.39 -0.98 12.11
CA PHE A 270 -7.80 -0.48 13.35
C PHE A 270 -6.28 -0.51 13.27
N VAL A 271 -5.63 0.33 14.07
CA VAL A 271 -4.19 0.26 14.33
C VAL A 271 -3.95 0.24 15.84
N VAL A 272 -3.05 -0.62 16.27
CA VAL A 272 -2.56 -0.67 17.64
C VAL A 272 -1.09 -0.26 17.67
N PHE A 273 -0.71 0.58 18.63
CA PHE A 273 0.65 1.07 18.83
C PHE A 273 0.83 1.59 20.25
N ASN A 274 2.07 1.91 20.66
CA ASN A 274 2.40 2.51 21.96
C ASN A 274 2.93 3.94 21.76
N ASP A 275 2.30 4.94 22.35
CA ASP A 275 2.65 6.35 22.11
C ASP A 275 3.97 6.79 22.77
N ASN A 276 4.54 5.98 23.66
CA ASN A 276 5.87 6.18 24.24
C ASN A 276 7.02 5.59 23.40
N GLN A 277 6.73 4.92 22.31
CA GLN A 277 7.73 4.36 21.40
C GLN A 277 8.20 5.40 20.38
N THR A 278 9.35 5.12 19.76
CA THR A 278 9.87 5.91 18.63
C THR A 278 9.55 5.18 17.32
N TYR A 279 8.91 5.89 16.43
CA TYR A 279 8.55 5.40 15.09
C TYR A 279 9.35 6.14 14.02
N PRO A 280 9.48 5.57 12.81
CA PRO A 280 10.11 6.27 11.71
C PRO A 280 9.43 7.61 11.45
N SER A 281 10.23 8.67 11.37
CA SER A 281 9.75 10.00 10.96
C SER A 281 9.77 10.13 9.45
N PRO A 282 8.79 10.84 8.86
CA PRO A 282 8.83 11.15 7.42
C PRO A 282 10.11 11.89 7.04
N ALA A 283 10.68 11.54 5.90
CA ALA A 283 11.80 12.29 5.35
C ALA A 283 11.30 13.58 4.68
N PHE A 284 11.97 14.70 4.93
CA PHE A 284 11.68 15.95 4.23
C PHE A 284 12.15 15.85 2.77
N LEU A 285 11.24 15.96 1.82
CA LEU A 285 11.55 15.90 0.39
C LEU A 285 11.72 17.27 -0.24
N GLY A 286 11.13 18.33 0.30
CA GLY A 286 11.24 19.67 -0.24
C GLY A 286 10.03 20.55 0.04
N VAL A 287 10.13 21.80 -0.38
CA VAL A 287 9.04 22.79 -0.28
C VAL A 287 8.25 22.79 -1.59
N VAL A 288 6.93 22.78 -1.48
CA VAL A 288 6.01 22.85 -2.61
C VAL A 288 5.43 24.27 -2.67
N GLY A 289 5.53 24.91 -3.85
CA GLY A 289 4.86 26.19 -4.08
C GLY A 289 3.35 26.04 -4.12
N ASN A 290 2.64 27.07 -3.72
CA ASN A 290 1.18 27.09 -3.81
C ASN A 290 0.72 26.91 -5.26
N GLN A 291 -0.22 26.00 -5.46
CA GLN A 291 -0.84 25.70 -6.75
C GLN A 291 -2.33 25.37 -6.53
N ASN A 292 -3.13 25.47 -7.57
CA ASN A 292 -4.54 25.09 -7.51
C ASN A 292 -5.02 24.69 -8.92
N LEU A 293 -4.70 23.46 -9.34
CA LEU A 293 -5.19 22.90 -10.59
C LEU A 293 -6.67 22.48 -10.49
N HIS A 294 -7.16 22.26 -9.28
CA HIS A 294 -8.58 22.01 -9.04
C HIS A 294 -9.46 23.22 -9.37
N ALA A 295 -8.90 24.43 -9.46
CA ALA A 295 -9.61 25.63 -9.95
C ALA A 295 -9.65 25.73 -11.48
N ASP A 296 -8.93 24.89 -12.21
CA ASP A 296 -8.92 24.94 -13.67
C ASP A 296 -10.29 24.54 -14.25
N SER A 297 -10.70 25.28 -15.29
CA SER A 297 -11.94 25.05 -16.04
C SER A 297 -11.73 25.43 -17.50
N LEU A 298 -12.57 24.92 -18.39
CA LEU A 298 -12.59 25.27 -19.83
C LEU A 298 -11.21 25.06 -20.49
N VAL A 299 -10.49 23.99 -20.14
CA VAL A 299 -9.21 23.64 -20.75
C VAL A 299 -9.43 22.63 -21.86
N GLN A 300 -9.13 23.02 -23.10
CA GLN A 300 -9.33 22.20 -24.29
C GLN A 300 -8.07 21.45 -24.70
N MET A 301 -6.89 21.96 -24.31
CA MET A 301 -5.59 21.30 -24.55
C MET A 301 -4.72 21.37 -23.30
N VAL A 302 -4.16 20.22 -22.91
CA VAL A 302 -3.20 20.12 -21.80
C VAL A 302 -1.83 19.72 -22.34
N ILE A 303 -0.82 20.52 -22.03
CA ILE A 303 0.58 20.21 -22.34
C ILE A 303 1.26 19.84 -21.01
N ILE A 304 1.66 18.57 -20.86
CA ILE A 304 2.35 18.09 -19.68
C ILE A 304 3.85 18.04 -19.97
N ILE A 305 4.63 18.71 -19.13
CA ILE A 305 6.10 18.73 -19.24
C ILE A 305 6.75 17.99 -18.05
N PRO A 306 8.04 17.62 -18.15
CA PRO A 306 8.76 16.97 -17.05
C PRO A 306 8.72 17.78 -15.75
N SER A 307 8.82 17.08 -14.61
CA SER A 307 8.75 17.68 -13.26
C SER A 307 9.82 18.74 -13.00
N ASP A 308 10.99 18.65 -13.64
CA ASP A 308 12.08 19.62 -13.55
C ASP A 308 11.86 20.89 -14.39
N GLY A 309 10.73 21.00 -15.08
CA GLY A 309 10.38 22.15 -15.91
C GLY A 309 11.11 22.22 -17.25
N LYS A 310 11.84 21.17 -17.66
CA LYS A 310 12.41 21.09 -18.99
C LYS A 310 11.31 21.29 -20.05
N PHE A 311 11.67 21.94 -21.16
CA PHE A 311 10.78 22.29 -22.26
C PHE A 311 9.69 23.34 -21.94
N LEU A 312 9.71 24.01 -20.77
CA LEU A 312 8.69 25.01 -20.44
C LEU A 312 8.61 26.13 -21.47
N SER A 313 9.75 26.61 -21.96
CA SER A 313 9.82 27.64 -23.02
C SER A 313 9.11 27.17 -24.30
N GLU A 314 9.42 25.95 -24.74
CA GLU A 314 8.87 25.38 -25.99
C GLU A 314 7.39 25.01 -25.84
N ALA A 315 7.00 24.50 -24.67
CA ALA A 315 5.61 24.24 -24.36
C ALA A 315 4.76 25.52 -24.37
N ASN A 316 5.28 26.61 -23.78
CA ASN A 316 4.61 27.92 -23.82
C ASN A 316 4.52 28.46 -25.25
N ARG A 317 5.56 28.33 -26.06
CA ARG A 317 5.53 28.74 -27.47
C ARG A 317 4.49 27.93 -28.26
N LEU A 318 4.40 26.63 -28.03
CA LEU A 318 3.38 25.76 -28.62
C LEU A 318 1.96 26.15 -28.15
N ALA A 319 1.79 26.35 -26.86
CA ALA A 319 0.52 26.77 -26.28
C ALA A 319 0.03 28.09 -26.89
N GLU A 320 0.95 29.06 -27.04
CA GLU A 320 0.61 30.38 -27.65
C GLU A 320 0.22 30.25 -29.11
N ALA A 321 0.87 29.39 -29.89
CA ALA A 321 0.49 29.11 -31.27
C ALA A 321 -0.91 28.54 -31.36
N HIS A 322 -1.30 27.58 -30.50
CA HIS A 322 -2.64 27.02 -30.48
C HIS A 322 -3.69 28.02 -30.01
N ARG A 323 -3.39 28.85 -29.00
CA ARG A 323 -4.28 29.95 -28.58
C ARG A 323 -4.55 30.92 -29.73
N LYS A 324 -3.48 31.33 -30.44
CA LYS A 324 -3.57 32.33 -31.50
C LYS A 324 -4.22 31.83 -32.78
N HIS A 325 -3.89 30.59 -33.20
CA HIS A 325 -4.32 30.11 -34.51
C HIS A 325 -5.57 29.23 -34.47
N GLN A 326 -5.86 28.62 -33.34
CA GLN A 326 -7.00 27.71 -33.17
C GLN A 326 -7.99 28.16 -32.09
N ASN A 327 -7.70 29.26 -31.41
CA ASN A 327 -8.53 29.82 -30.34
C ASN A 327 -8.80 28.79 -29.20
N LEU A 328 -7.82 27.90 -28.92
CA LEU A 328 -7.92 26.90 -27.86
C LEU A 328 -7.53 27.46 -26.50
N ASN A 329 -8.24 27.06 -25.47
CA ASN A 329 -7.78 27.24 -24.09
C ASN A 329 -6.72 26.17 -23.77
N VAL A 330 -5.45 26.58 -23.67
CA VAL A 330 -4.32 25.68 -23.47
C VAL A 330 -3.73 25.85 -22.06
N ARG A 331 -3.57 24.77 -21.33
CA ARG A 331 -2.90 24.71 -20.03
C ARG A 331 -1.55 24.00 -20.16
N VAL A 332 -0.48 24.63 -19.68
CA VAL A 332 0.83 24.00 -19.55
C VAL A 332 1.04 23.67 -18.06
N VAL A 333 1.34 22.43 -17.74
CA VAL A 333 1.55 21.95 -16.38
C VAL A 333 2.79 21.04 -16.32
N THR A 334 3.45 20.99 -15.16
CA THR A 334 4.48 20.00 -14.92
C THR A 334 3.87 18.70 -14.39
N ALA A 335 4.54 17.58 -14.63
CA ALA A 335 4.14 16.29 -14.04
C ALA A 335 4.07 16.37 -12.50
N MET A 336 5.01 17.09 -11.86
CA MET A 336 5.02 17.29 -10.41
C MET A 336 3.78 18.03 -9.91
N GLN A 337 3.30 19.07 -10.62
CA GLN A 337 2.08 19.76 -10.25
C GLN A 337 0.88 18.83 -10.26
N LEU A 338 0.79 17.93 -11.23
CA LEU A 338 -0.26 16.91 -11.30
C LEU A 338 -0.12 15.89 -10.18
N TYR A 339 1.10 15.42 -9.88
CA TYR A 339 1.31 14.49 -8.77
C TYR A 339 0.92 15.11 -7.43
N ASN A 340 1.25 16.38 -7.21
CA ASN A 340 0.94 17.06 -5.95
C ASN A 340 -0.57 17.06 -5.66
N GLU A 341 -1.41 17.39 -6.62
CA GLU A 341 -2.85 17.51 -6.39
C GLU A 341 -3.64 16.21 -6.64
N PHE A 342 -3.21 15.37 -7.59
CA PHE A 342 -3.99 14.22 -8.04
C PHE A 342 -3.44 12.85 -7.61
N SER A 343 -2.27 12.83 -6.95
CA SER A 343 -1.70 11.60 -6.35
C SER A 343 -0.88 11.86 -5.07
N SER A 344 -1.23 12.91 -4.31
CA SER A 344 -0.57 13.29 -3.04
C SER A 344 0.96 13.37 -3.13
N GLY A 345 1.50 13.96 -4.21
CA GLY A 345 2.94 14.08 -4.43
C GLY A 345 3.66 12.81 -4.88
N THR A 346 2.96 11.69 -4.92
CA THR A 346 3.52 10.41 -5.36
C THR A 346 3.51 10.33 -6.89
N PRO A 347 4.62 10.03 -7.56
CA PRO A 347 4.63 9.76 -8.99
C PRO A 347 3.65 8.62 -9.32
N ASP A 348 2.60 8.94 -10.06
CA ASP A 348 1.56 8.01 -10.46
C ASP A 348 0.93 8.50 -11.77
N ALA A 349 1.05 7.71 -12.83
CA ALA A 349 0.48 8.07 -14.14
C ALA A 349 -1.04 8.29 -14.10
N SER A 350 -1.75 7.72 -13.14
CA SER A 350 -3.18 7.96 -12.96
C SER A 350 -3.51 9.40 -12.54
N ALA A 351 -2.55 10.18 -12.04
CA ALA A 351 -2.73 11.60 -11.76
C ALA A 351 -3.12 12.38 -13.03
N TYR A 352 -2.49 12.06 -14.17
CA TYR A 352 -2.81 12.69 -15.46
C TYR A 352 -4.26 12.41 -15.86
N ARG A 353 -4.66 11.15 -15.75
CA ARG A 353 -6.04 10.75 -16.05
C ARG A 353 -7.06 11.41 -15.13
N ARG A 354 -6.76 11.56 -13.84
CA ARG A 354 -7.66 12.22 -12.86
C ARG A 354 -7.84 13.69 -13.18
N TYR A 355 -6.77 14.39 -13.50
CA TYR A 355 -6.84 15.78 -13.92
C TYR A 355 -7.69 15.95 -15.18
N LEU A 356 -7.42 15.17 -16.22
CA LEU A 356 -8.20 15.21 -17.47
C LEU A 356 -9.67 14.83 -17.24
N LYS A 357 -9.93 13.83 -16.39
CA LYS A 357 -11.28 13.45 -16.01
C LYS A 357 -12.02 14.58 -15.30
N MET A 358 -11.38 15.26 -14.35
CA MET A 358 -11.95 16.40 -13.66
C MET A 358 -12.36 17.51 -14.66
N LEU A 359 -11.48 17.86 -15.59
CA LEU A 359 -11.78 18.84 -16.63
C LEU A 359 -12.93 18.40 -17.53
N TYR A 360 -12.94 17.13 -17.92
CA TYR A 360 -13.99 16.55 -18.74
C TYR A 360 -15.36 16.55 -18.03
N ASP A 361 -15.40 16.12 -16.78
CA ASP A 361 -16.64 16.06 -15.99
C ASP A 361 -17.22 17.44 -15.69
N ARG A 362 -16.38 18.48 -15.66
CA ARG A 362 -16.79 19.88 -15.42
C ARG A 362 -17.13 20.65 -16.70
N ALA A 363 -16.84 20.10 -17.86
CA ALA A 363 -17.13 20.75 -19.13
C ALA A 363 -18.65 20.87 -19.36
N ALA A 364 -19.12 22.08 -19.71
CA ALA A 364 -20.53 22.33 -19.98
C ALA A 364 -20.99 21.70 -21.31
N THR A 365 -20.08 21.65 -22.27
CA THR A 365 -20.29 21.03 -23.59
C THR A 365 -19.08 20.17 -23.98
N THR A 366 -19.24 19.31 -24.98
CA THR A 366 -18.11 18.53 -25.52
C THR A 366 -17.01 19.41 -26.13
N ALA A 367 -17.36 20.63 -26.59
CA ALA A 367 -16.39 21.58 -27.12
C ALA A 367 -15.51 22.21 -26.02
N ASP A 368 -16.00 22.25 -24.79
CA ASP A 368 -15.31 22.81 -23.62
C ASP A 368 -14.40 21.77 -22.93
N ALA A 369 -14.62 20.50 -23.25
CA ALA A 369 -13.84 19.41 -22.69
C ALA A 369 -12.43 19.32 -23.30
N PRO A 370 -11.46 18.69 -22.62
CA PRO A 370 -10.16 18.40 -23.20
C PRO A 370 -10.29 17.61 -24.51
N GLN A 371 -9.71 18.14 -25.57
CA GLN A 371 -9.65 17.53 -26.91
C GLN A 371 -8.26 16.96 -27.19
N TYR A 372 -7.23 17.55 -26.57
CA TYR A 372 -5.82 17.24 -26.84
C TYR A 372 -5.01 17.18 -25.53
#